data_1cb354c22d384f13f4d86c92f65b40a4
#
_entry.id   1cb354c22d384f13f4d86c92f65b40a4
#
_cell.length_a   1.000
_cell.length_b   1.000
_cell.length_c   1.000
_cell.angle_alpha   90.00
_cell.angle_beta   90.00
_cell.angle_gamma   90.00
#
_symmetry.space_group_name_H-M   'P 1'
#
loop_
_entity.id
_entity.type
_entity.pdbx_description
1 polymer ?
#
loop_
_entity_poly.entity_id
_entity_poly.type
_entity_poly.pdbx_seq_one_letter_code
_entity_poly.pdbx_strand_id
1 'polypeptide(L)'
;MFKVAILTISDRGSKGEREDSSGPLIHEMIRDLPAEVVYYEIIPDEREKIAEALKKSADRLKADLILTTGGTGLSPRDVTPDATLEVIEKEVPGFSEAMRAESLKKTPYAMISRAITGIRGSSLIVNLPGSPKSVRENLSVILPALPHALVKLKGDPSECGQQ
;
A
#
# COMPACT_ATOMS: atom_id res chain seq x y z
N MET A 1 -12.34 10.50 10.45
CA MET A 1 -11.85 10.31 9.08
C MET A 1 -10.45 9.72 9.14
N PHE A 2 -10.16 8.67 8.39
CA PHE A 2 -8.82 8.06 8.34
C PHE A 2 -7.87 8.91 7.52
N LYS A 3 -6.63 9.05 7.96
CA LYS A 3 -5.57 9.74 7.23
C LYS A 3 -4.84 8.76 6.33
N VAL A 4 -4.74 9.07 5.05
CA VAL A 4 -4.10 8.19 4.05
C VAL A 4 -2.89 8.87 3.44
N ALA A 5 -1.79 8.14 3.36
CA ALA A 5 -0.61 8.51 2.57
C ALA A 5 -0.54 7.61 1.33
N ILE A 6 -0.23 8.19 0.18
CA ILE A 6 -0.03 7.47 -1.08
C ILE A 6 1.39 7.72 -1.56
N LEU A 7 2.14 6.64 -1.77
CA LEU A 7 3.53 6.70 -2.21
C LEU A 7 3.67 5.94 -3.53
N THR A 8 3.95 6.66 -4.60
CA THR A 8 4.25 6.07 -5.91
C THR A 8 5.74 5.84 -6.04
N ILE A 9 6.12 4.57 -6.19
CA ILE A 9 7.53 4.17 -6.30
C ILE A 9 7.87 4.00 -7.77
N SER A 10 8.67 4.90 -8.29
CA SER A 10 9.02 4.94 -9.71
C SER A 10 10.25 5.80 -9.96
N ASP A 11 11.33 5.21 -10.49
CA ASP A 11 12.53 5.95 -10.92
C ASP A 11 12.17 7.00 -11.97
N ARG A 12 11.43 6.60 -13.00
CA ARG A 12 11.04 7.48 -14.11
C ARG A 12 10.07 8.57 -13.66
N GLY A 13 9.10 8.20 -12.82
CA GLY A 13 8.15 9.15 -12.25
C GLY A 13 8.84 10.20 -11.39
N SER A 14 9.79 9.80 -10.56
CA SER A 14 10.54 10.71 -9.67
C SER A 14 11.40 11.73 -10.43
N LYS A 15 11.81 11.41 -11.66
CA LYS A 15 12.57 12.30 -12.54
C LYS A 15 11.72 13.15 -13.47
N GLY A 16 10.39 13.01 -13.39
CA GLY A 16 9.47 13.69 -14.31
C GLY A 16 9.45 13.13 -15.74
N GLU A 17 10.03 11.95 -15.97
CA GLU A 17 10.11 11.30 -17.28
C GLU A 17 8.84 10.50 -17.62
N ARG A 18 7.99 10.27 -16.62
CA ARG A 18 6.75 9.50 -16.75
C ARG A 18 5.68 10.11 -15.84
N GLU A 19 4.48 10.29 -16.39
CA GLU A 19 3.33 10.71 -15.61
C GLU A 19 2.87 9.58 -14.68
N ASP A 20 2.57 9.92 -13.42
CA ASP A 20 2.00 8.97 -12.47
C ASP A 20 0.49 8.85 -12.71
N SER A 21 0.05 7.68 -13.12
CA SER A 21 -1.37 7.35 -13.29
C SER A 21 -1.92 6.47 -12.17
N SER A 22 -1.07 5.80 -11.42
CA SER A 22 -1.47 4.89 -10.34
C SER A 22 -1.80 5.61 -9.04
N GLY A 23 -1.00 6.59 -8.64
CA GLY A 23 -1.28 7.41 -7.46
C GLY A 23 -2.63 8.11 -7.51
N PRO A 24 -2.94 8.87 -8.58
CA PRO A 24 -4.26 9.48 -8.76
C PRO A 24 -5.41 8.47 -8.78
N LEU A 25 -5.19 7.29 -9.37
CA LEU A 25 -6.19 6.21 -9.37
C LEU A 25 -6.49 5.70 -7.96
N ILE A 26 -5.44 5.51 -7.14
CA ILE A 26 -5.62 5.12 -5.73
C ILE A 26 -6.45 6.18 -5.01
N HIS A 27 -6.12 7.45 -5.21
CA HIS A 27 -6.86 8.56 -4.61
C HIS A 27 -8.35 8.52 -5.00
N GLU A 28 -8.64 8.24 -6.26
CA GLU A 28 -10.02 8.10 -6.74
C GLU A 28 -10.73 6.92 -6.06
N MET A 29 -10.08 5.75 -6.01
CA MET A 29 -10.67 4.52 -5.50
C MET A 29 -11.00 4.55 -4.01
N ILE A 30 -10.28 5.34 -3.21
CA ILE A 30 -10.52 5.44 -1.77
C ILE A 30 -11.56 6.52 -1.39
N ARG A 31 -12.15 7.22 -2.35
CA ARG A 31 -13.15 8.28 -2.08
C ARG A 31 -14.36 7.81 -1.30
N ASP A 32 -14.75 6.55 -1.48
CA ASP A 32 -15.91 5.97 -0.78
C ASP A 32 -15.59 5.53 0.66
N LEU A 33 -14.33 5.59 1.05
CA LEU A 33 -13.91 5.36 2.43
C LEU A 33 -14.06 6.65 3.25
N PRO A 34 -14.30 6.56 4.56
CA PRO A 34 -14.25 7.72 5.45
C PRO A 34 -12.78 8.14 5.68
N ALA A 35 -12.13 8.61 4.62
CA ALA A 35 -10.69 8.84 4.57
C ALA A 35 -10.36 10.13 3.83
N GLU A 36 -9.23 10.73 4.19
CA GLU A 36 -8.63 11.87 3.49
C GLU A 36 -7.18 11.58 3.14
N VAL A 37 -6.74 11.96 1.95
CA VAL A 37 -5.33 11.88 1.55
C VAL A 37 -4.60 13.07 2.13
N VAL A 38 -3.73 12.80 3.10
CA VAL A 38 -2.92 13.82 3.79
C VAL A 38 -1.50 13.96 3.22
N TYR A 39 -1.09 12.98 2.41
CA TYR A 39 0.24 12.98 1.82
C TYR A 39 0.28 12.17 0.53
N TYR A 40 0.98 12.71 -0.47
CA TYR A 40 1.27 12.05 -1.73
C TYR A 40 2.67 12.41 -2.17
N GLU A 41 3.47 11.41 -2.56
CA GLU A 41 4.82 11.61 -3.06
C GLU A 41 5.18 10.54 -4.11
N ILE A 42 5.99 10.93 -5.09
CA ILE A 42 6.61 10.03 -6.04
C ILE A 42 8.07 9.86 -5.62
N ILE A 43 8.49 8.61 -5.39
CA ILE A 43 9.78 8.25 -4.80
C ILE A 43 10.54 7.36 -5.78
N PRO A 44 11.85 7.54 -5.98
CA PRO A 44 12.64 6.61 -6.79
C PRO A 44 12.72 5.22 -6.15
N ASP A 45 13.02 4.20 -6.97
CA ASP A 45 13.19 2.81 -6.54
C ASP A 45 14.51 2.63 -5.75
N GLU A 46 14.61 3.32 -4.63
CA GLU A 46 15.73 3.28 -3.70
C GLU A 46 15.24 2.89 -2.31
N ARG A 47 15.74 1.77 -1.78
CA ARG A 47 15.30 1.19 -0.51
C ARG A 47 15.29 2.18 0.65
N GLU A 48 16.36 2.96 0.81
CA GLU A 48 16.49 3.92 1.91
C GLU A 48 15.47 5.05 1.82
N LYS A 49 15.22 5.57 0.62
CA LYS A 49 14.24 6.64 0.39
C LYS A 49 12.81 6.14 0.61
N ILE A 50 12.51 4.92 0.18
CA ILE A 50 11.19 4.30 0.43
C ILE A 50 10.98 4.10 1.93
N ALA A 51 11.97 3.53 2.63
CA ALA A 51 11.90 3.32 4.08
C ALA A 51 11.71 4.64 4.83
N GLU A 52 12.43 5.70 4.44
CA GLU A 52 12.31 7.02 5.05
C GLU A 52 10.90 7.61 4.86
N ALA A 53 10.34 7.51 3.65
CA ALA A 53 8.99 8.00 3.36
C ALA A 53 7.91 7.21 4.11
N LEU A 54 8.08 5.90 4.26
CA LEU A 54 7.19 5.07 5.08
C LEU A 54 7.22 5.48 6.55
N LYS A 55 8.42 5.66 7.12
CA LYS A 55 8.59 6.13 8.51
C LYS A 55 8.00 7.53 8.71
N LYS A 56 8.26 8.45 7.79
CA LYS A 56 7.69 9.80 7.81
C LYS A 56 6.16 9.75 7.84
N SER A 57 5.56 8.94 6.96
CA SER A 57 4.11 8.81 6.87
C SER A 57 3.50 8.23 8.14
N ALA A 58 4.11 7.20 8.73
CA ALA A 58 3.63 6.56 9.94
C ALA A 58 3.90 7.39 11.20
N ASP A 59 5.16 7.81 11.40
CA ASP A 59 5.62 8.34 12.67
C ASP A 59 5.33 9.84 12.83
N ARG A 60 5.50 10.62 11.76
CA ARG A 60 5.35 12.09 11.77
C ARG A 60 3.95 12.53 11.35
N LEU A 61 3.49 12.05 10.19
CA LEU A 61 2.19 12.43 9.63
C LEU A 61 1.02 11.69 10.28
N LYS A 62 1.32 10.61 11.02
CA LYS A 62 0.30 9.78 11.69
C LYS A 62 -0.77 9.30 10.72
N ALA A 63 -0.35 8.87 9.52
CA ALA A 63 -1.25 8.26 8.57
C ALA A 63 -1.78 6.93 9.13
N ASP A 64 -3.07 6.71 9.03
CA ASP A 64 -3.70 5.45 9.45
C ASP A 64 -3.47 4.35 8.41
N LEU A 65 -3.46 4.73 7.14
CA LEU A 65 -3.24 3.85 6.00
C LEU A 65 -2.15 4.44 5.09
N ILE A 66 -1.19 3.61 4.73
CA ILE A 66 -0.13 3.98 3.79
C ILE A 66 -0.18 3.00 2.63
N LEU A 67 -0.52 3.51 1.45
CA LEU A 67 -0.60 2.72 0.23
C LEU A 67 0.59 3.04 -0.65
N THR A 68 1.42 2.04 -0.94
CA THR A 68 2.49 2.18 -1.94
C THR A 68 2.05 1.55 -3.24
N THR A 69 2.53 2.06 -4.37
CA THR A 69 2.31 1.47 -5.69
C THR A 69 3.62 1.44 -6.46
N GLY A 70 3.95 0.27 -7.00
CA GLY A 70 5.19 0.04 -7.74
C GLY A 70 6.30 -0.64 -6.95
N GLY A 71 7.31 -1.12 -7.65
CA GLY A 71 8.51 -1.73 -7.09
C GLY A 71 8.31 -3.06 -6.38
N THR A 72 7.29 -3.85 -6.77
CA THR A 72 6.92 -5.10 -6.08
C THR A 72 7.31 -6.39 -6.80
N GLY A 73 7.95 -6.30 -7.95
CA GLY A 73 8.33 -7.46 -8.77
C GLY A 73 9.70 -8.05 -8.43
N LEU A 74 10.32 -8.67 -9.45
CA LEU A 74 11.60 -9.39 -9.34
C LEU A 74 12.78 -8.63 -9.91
N SER A 75 12.57 -7.45 -10.48
CA SER A 75 13.65 -6.62 -11.02
C SER A 75 14.60 -6.21 -9.90
N PRO A 76 15.92 -6.06 -10.17
CA PRO A 76 16.87 -5.59 -9.16
C PRO A 76 16.52 -4.26 -8.51
N ARG A 77 15.79 -3.40 -9.22
CA ARG A 77 15.32 -2.11 -8.70
C ARG A 77 13.99 -2.22 -7.94
N ASP A 78 13.32 -3.39 -7.94
CA ASP A 78 12.07 -3.60 -7.20
C ASP A 78 12.40 -3.93 -5.74
N VAL A 79 12.41 -2.90 -4.90
CA VAL A 79 12.83 -2.99 -3.49
C VAL A 79 11.76 -2.48 -2.50
N THR A 80 10.55 -2.24 -2.97
CA THR A 80 9.45 -1.76 -2.10
C THR A 80 9.12 -2.75 -0.98
N PRO A 81 8.98 -4.06 -1.23
CA PRO A 81 8.74 -5.02 -0.15
C PRO A 81 9.88 -5.09 0.85
N ASP A 82 11.12 -4.98 0.39
CA ASP A 82 12.30 -5.02 1.24
C ASP A 82 12.35 -3.80 2.18
N ALA A 83 12.08 -2.61 1.66
CA ALA A 83 11.98 -1.39 2.45
C ALA A 83 10.82 -1.46 3.46
N THR A 84 9.70 -2.04 3.04
CA THR A 84 8.53 -2.21 3.91
C THR A 84 8.81 -3.18 5.05
N LEU A 85 9.44 -4.33 4.78
CA LEU A 85 9.87 -5.28 5.80
C LEU A 85 10.78 -4.65 6.86
N GLU A 86 11.64 -3.74 6.44
CA GLU A 86 12.56 -3.04 7.34
C GLU A 86 11.83 -2.13 8.34
N VAL A 87 10.69 -1.56 7.96
CA VAL A 87 10.00 -0.56 8.78
C VAL A 87 8.79 -1.08 9.54
N ILE A 88 8.21 -2.20 9.15
CA ILE A 88 7.06 -2.79 9.86
C ILE A 88 7.48 -3.50 11.14
N GLU A 89 6.60 -3.53 12.12
CA GLU A 89 6.78 -4.25 13.38
C GLU A 89 6.09 -5.60 13.36
N LYS A 90 4.99 -5.71 12.60
CA LYS A 90 4.19 -6.95 12.42
C LYS A 90 3.77 -7.07 10.98
N GLU A 91 3.80 -8.27 10.45
CA GLU A 91 3.24 -8.58 9.14
C GLU A 91 1.75 -8.91 9.26
N VAL A 92 0.96 -8.48 8.26
CA VAL A 92 -0.47 -8.80 8.12
C VAL A 92 -0.66 -9.48 6.77
N PRO A 93 -0.34 -10.78 6.67
CA PRO A 93 -0.20 -11.44 5.37
C PRO A 93 -1.52 -11.58 4.58
N GLY A 94 -2.66 -11.58 5.27
CA GLY A 94 -3.97 -11.82 4.65
C GLY A 94 -4.32 -10.87 3.52
N PHE A 95 -3.97 -9.59 3.60
CA PHE A 95 -4.22 -8.62 2.53
C PHE A 95 -3.47 -8.97 1.24
N SER A 96 -2.18 -9.22 1.36
CA SER A 96 -1.35 -9.58 0.20
C SER A 96 -1.70 -10.96 -0.36
N GLU A 97 -2.06 -11.92 0.48
CA GLU A 97 -2.56 -13.23 0.07
C GLU A 97 -3.86 -13.11 -0.73
N ALA A 98 -4.81 -12.31 -0.26
CA ALA A 98 -6.08 -12.09 -0.94
C ALA A 98 -5.89 -11.42 -2.31
N MET A 99 -5.03 -10.41 -2.39
CA MET A 99 -4.70 -9.74 -3.65
C MET A 99 -4.06 -10.70 -4.65
N ARG A 100 -3.07 -11.50 -4.23
CA ARG A 100 -2.43 -12.49 -5.10
C ARG A 100 -3.39 -13.59 -5.54
N ALA A 101 -4.21 -14.09 -4.63
CA ALA A 101 -5.19 -15.13 -4.95
C ALA A 101 -6.18 -14.68 -6.03
N GLU A 102 -6.69 -13.45 -5.92
CA GLU A 102 -7.60 -12.90 -6.92
C GLU A 102 -6.91 -12.64 -8.26
N SER A 103 -5.68 -12.11 -8.22
CA SER A 103 -4.90 -11.87 -9.44
C SER A 103 -4.50 -13.17 -10.16
N LEU A 104 -4.25 -14.26 -9.43
CA LEU A 104 -3.95 -15.57 -10.01
C LEU A 104 -5.09 -16.14 -10.86
N LYS A 105 -6.32 -15.75 -10.60
CA LYS A 105 -7.47 -16.13 -11.46
C LYS A 105 -7.38 -15.52 -12.86
N LYS A 106 -6.64 -14.44 -13.02
CA LYS A 106 -6.51 -13.67 -14.26
C LYS A 106 -5.20 -13.94 -14.98
N THR A 107 -4.10 -14.13 -14.23
CA THR A 107 -2.77 -14.33 -14.80
C THR A 107 -1.86 -15.10 -13.84
N PRO A 108 -1.03 -16.03 -14.35
CA PRO A 108 -0.01 -16.69 -13.54
C PRO A 108 1.10 -15.74 -13.09
N TYR A 109 1.27 -14.58 -13.71
CA TYR A 109 2.27 -13.59 -13.36
C TYR A 109 2.04 -12.93 -12.00
N ALA A 110 0.88 -13.12 -11.41
CA ALA A 110 0.60 -12.71 -10.02
C ALA A 110 1.57 -13.37 -9.02
N MET A 111 2.14 -14.55 -9.35
CA MET A 111 3.16 -15.22 -8.54
C MET A 111 4.45 -14.41 -8.38
N ILE A 112 4.72 -13.47 -9.28
CA ILE A 112 5.93 -12.65 -9.26
C ILE A 112 5.83 -11.53 -8.22
N SER A 113 4.64 -11.14 -7.82
CA SER A 113 4.45 -10.10 -6.81
C SER A 113 5.01 -10.52 -5.46
N ARG A 114 5.94 -9.71 -4.93
CA ARG A 114 6.49 -9.85 -3.58
C ARG A 114 5.83 -8.89 -2.59
N ALA A 115 4.72 -8.26 -2.97
CA ALA A 115 3.99 -7.30 -2.16
C ALA A 115 3.71 -7.83 -0.76
N ILE A 116 3.89 -6.98 0.24
CA ILE A 116 3.61 -7.29 1.64
C ILE A 116 2.70 -6.24 2.27
N THR A 117 2.11 -6.59 3.39
CA THR A 117 1.30 -5.71 4.22
C THR A 117 1.74 -5.87 5.66
N GLY A 118 1.87 -4.76 6.37
CA GLY A 118 2.29 -4.79 7.77
C GLY A 118 1.87 -3.57 8.56
N ILE A 119 2.19 -3.60 9.84
CA ILE A 119 1.85 -2.57 10.81
C ILE A 119 3.13 -1.89 11.29
N ARG A 120 3.08 -0.55 11.33
CA ARG A 120 4.04 0.26 12.08
C ARG A 120 3.28 1.22 12.98
N GLY A 121 3.45 1.08 14.30
CA GLY A 121 2.67 1.83 15.28
C GLY A 121 1.17 1.60 15.06
N SER A 122 0.44 2.66 14.76
CA SER A 122 -0.99 2.60 14.42
C SER A 122 -1.27 2.72 12.92
N SER A 123 -0.26 2.55 12.08
CA SER A 123 -0.39 2.64 10.62
C SER A 123 -0.41 1.26 9.98
N LEU A 124 -1.34 1.03 9.06
CA LEU A 124 -1.34 -0.11 8.16
C LEU A 124 -0.63 0.28 6.87
N ILE A 125 0.39 -0.47 6.48
CA ILE A 125 1.15 -0.26 5.25
C ILE A 125 0.81 -1.39 4.28
N VAL A 126 0.36 -1.03 3.07
CA VAL A 126 0.00 -2.00 2.02
C VAL A 126 0.76 -1.70 0.75
N ASN A 127 1.51 -2.68 0.24
CA ASN A 127 2.12 -2.57 -1.08
C ASN A 127 1.12 -2.97 -2.17
N LEU A 128 0.97 -2.11 -3.18
CA LEU A 128 0.18 -2.37 -4.38
C LEU A 128 1.09 -2.50 -5.60
N PRO A 129 0.68 -3.24 -6.64
CA PRO A 129 1.43 -3.31 -7.89
C PRO A 129 1.50 -1.96 -8.60
N GLY A 130 2.37 -1.85 -9.60
CA GLY A 130 2.70 -0.57 -10.24
C GLY A 130 1.74 -0.11 -11.33
N SER A 131 1.14 -1.03 -12.10
CA SER A 131 0.28 -0.63 -13.23
C SER A 131 -1.11 -0.20 -12.75
N PRO A 132 -1.75 0.79 -13.41
CA PRO A 132 -3.09 1.22 -13.05
C PRO A 132 -4.11 0.08 -13.06
N LYS A 133 -4.05 -0.80 -14.06
CA LYS A 133 -4.92 -1.98 -14.14
C LYS A 133 -4.77 -2.87 -12.92
N SER A 134 -3.53 -3.20 -12.56
CA SER A 134 -3.25 -4.06 -11.40
C SER A 134 -3.61 -3.38 -10.08
N VAL A 135 -3.42 -2.08 -9.96
CA VAL A 135 -3.86 -1.30 -8.80
C VAL A 135 -5.37 -1.42 -8.64
N ARG A 136 -6.14 -1.21 -9.72
CA ARG A 136 -7.61 -1.31 -9.68
C ARG A 136 -8.05 -2.69 -9.24
N GLU A 137 -7.46 -3.73 -9.80
CA GLU A 137 -7.80 -5.12 -9.47
C GLU A 137 -7.46 -5.47 -8.02
N ASN A 138 -6.26 -5.12 -7.57
CA ASN A 138 -5.77 -5.48 -6.24
C ASN A 138 -6.42 -4.65 -5.12
N LEU A 139 -6.49 -3.33 -5.29
CA LEU A 139 -7.08 -2.47 -4.27
C LEU A 139 -8.58 -2.79 -4.08
N SER A 140 -9.31 -3.11 -5.14
CA SER A 140 -10.72 -3.49 -5.06
C SER A 140 -10.96 -4.72 -4.17
N VAL A 141 -10.00 -5.65 -4.11
CA VAL A 141 -10.09 -6.84 -3.25
C VAL A 141 -10.09 -6.49 -1.77
N ILE A 142 -9.25 -5.54 -1.37
CA ILE A 142 -9.01 -5.22 0.04
C ILE A 142 -9.86 -4.05 0.57
N LEU A 143 -10.39 -3.19 -0.32
CA LEU A 143 -11.21 -2.04 0.09
C LEU A 143 -12.30 -2.39 1.10
N PRO A 144 -13.07 -3.47 0.94
CA PRO A 144 -14.13 -3.81 1.90
C PRO A 144 -13.62 -4.11 3.31
N ALA A 145 -12.40 -4.60 3.45
CA ALA A 145 -11.83 -4.97 4.76
C ALA A 145 -11.09 -3.79 5.44
N LEU A 146 -10.68 -2.77 4.68
CA LEU A 146 -9.85 -1.68 5.20
C LEU A 146 -10.50 -0.91 6.36
N PRO A 147 -11.78 -0.48 6.31
CA PRO A 147 -12.37 0.26 7.42
C PRO A 147 -12.33 -0.50 8.74
N HIS A 148 -12.69 -1.79 8.71
CA HIS A 148 -12.67 -2.64 9.88
C HIS A 148 -11.24 -2.82 10.42
N ALA A 149 -10.28 -3.09 9.54
CA ALA A 149 -8.87 -3.25 9.91
C ALA A 149 -8.32 -2.00 10.59
N LEU A 150 -8.61 -0.81 10.05
CA LEU A 150 -8.13 0.46 10.59
C LEU A 150 -8.74 0.79 11.95
N VAL A 151 -10.03 0.49 12.13
CA VAL A 151 -10.71 0.63 13.43
C VAL A 151 -10.07 -0.30 14.48
N LYS A 152 -9.82 -1.57 14.11
CA LYS A 152 -9.15 -2.53 15.00
C LYS A 152 -7.74 -2.10 15.37
N LEU A 153 -7.00 -1.58 14.42
CA LEU A 153 -5.64 -1.09 14.66
C LEU A 153 -5.60 0.07 15.66
N LYS A 154 -6.67 0.85 15.73
CA LYS A 154 -6.84 1.92 16.74
C LYS A 154 -7.30 1.42 18.13
N GLY A 155 -7.45 0.13 18.30
CA GLY A 155 -7.79 -0.46 19.62
C GLY A 155 -9.28 -0.60 19.89
N ASP A 156 -10.12 -0.62 18.85
CA ASP A 156 -11.56 -0.86 19.02
C ASP A 156 -11.81 -2.24 19.66
N PRO A 157 -12.56 -2.30 20.78
CA PRO A 157 -12.77 -3.54 21.52
C PRO A 157 -13.85 -4.47 20.96
N SER A 158 -14.58 -4.06 19.91
CA SER A 158 -15.65 -4.88 19.31
C SER A 158 -15.12 -6.22 18.78
N GLU A 159 -15.93 -7.28 18.83
CA GLU A 159 -15.52 -8.59 18.32
C GLU A 159 -15.55 -8.66 16.80
N CYS A 160 -14.54 -9.28 16.21
CA CYS A 160 -14.52 -9.58 14.78
C CYS A 160 -15.52 -10.71 14.49
N GLY A 161 -16.47 -10.48 13.58
CA GLY A 161 -17.45 -11.52 13.17
C GLY A 161 -18.89 -11.26 13.62
N GLN A 162 -19.16 -10.14 14.25
CA GLN A 162 -20.53 -9.70 14.56
C GLN A 162 -21.14 -8.77 13.49
N GLN A 163 -20.58 -8.77 12.29
CA GLN A 163 -21.09 -7.97 11.16
C GLN A 163 -21.60 -8.87 10.04
#